data_d56ea9223c77a1023f21488906ef7965
#
_entry.id   d56ea9223c77a1023f21488906ef7965
#
_cell.length_a   1.000
_cell.length_b   1.000
_cell.length_c   1.000
_cell.angle_alpha   90.00
_cell.angle_beta   90.00
_cell.angle_gamma   90.00
#
_symmetry.space_group_name_H-M   'P 1'
#
loop_
_entity.id
_entity.type
_entity.pdbx_description
1 polymer ?
#
loop_
_entity_poly.entity_id
_entity_poly.type
_entity_poly.pdbx_seq_one_letter_code
_entity_poly.pdbx_strand_id
1 'polypeptide(L)'
;MKTRLFLIAMLVAAVPARAQDTLKTANIERYYNPVKFDLLAAASVMPADKYGFKLDPDQMDFGQWINHSTERNYLDCSTLRAEPNPMPKAKTDLLKTKAEITKALAESFDYCDATFETLNDQKILSSPQMVTSFLHTTVHNNEIYGNVVGYLRANHILPPSTEMTQELRKGNKTAAQVMKEMLEKYAGK
;
A
#
# COMPACT_ATOMS: atom_id res chain seq x y z
N MET A 1 -46.56 -57.48 -18.41
CA MET A 1 -45.46 -56.57 -18.74
C MET A 1 -45.24 -55.61 -17.56
N LYS A 2 -44.11 -55.74 -16.83
CA LYS A 2 -43.80 -54.87 -15.69
C LYS A 2 -42.72 -53.90 -16.11
N THR A 3 -43.10 -52.63 -16.29
CA THR A 3 -42.22 -51.54 -16.67
C THR A 3 -41.42 -51.11 -15.43
N ARG A 4 -40.12 -51.34 -15.43
CA ARG A 4 -39.19 -50.85 -14.36
C ARG A 4 -38.77 -49.43 -14.70
N LEU A 5 -39.21 -48.47 -13.88
CA LEU A 5 -38.75 -47.09 -13.94
C LEU A 5 -37.37 -47.04 -13.29
N PHE A 6 -36.33 -46.70 -14.06
CA PHE A 6 -34.99 -46.39 -13.52
C PHE A 6 -34.95 -44.92 -13.13
N LEU A 7 -34.91 -44.63 -11.84
CA LEU A 7 -34.58 -43.29 -11.34
C LEU A 7 -33.07 -43.10 -11.42
N ILE A 8 -32.63 -42.26 -12.35
CA ILE A 8 -31.24 -41.80 -12.41
C ILE A 8 -31.14 -40.64 -11.40
N ALA A 9 -30.52 -40.88 -10.24
CA ALA A 9 -30.15 -39.85 -9.28
C ALA A 9 -28.95 -39.08 -9.86
N MET A 10 -29.16 -37.85 -10.36
CA MET A 10 -28.06 -36.93 -10.69
C MET A 10 -27.39 -36.49 -9.38
N LEU A 11 -26.21 -37.01 -9.11
CA LEU A 11 -25.32 -36.47 -8.08
C LEU A 11 -24.76 -35.14 -8.62
N VAL A 12 -25.32 -34.03 -8.18
CA VAL A 12 -24.71 -32.71 -8.40
C VAL A 12 -23.52 -32.62 -7.42
N ALA A 13 -22.33 -32.88 -7.94
CA ALA A 13 -21.10 -32.61 -7.20
C ALA A 13 -21.02 -31.09 -6.96
N ALA A 14 -21.21 -30.67 -5.72
CA ALA A 14 -20.95 -29.29 -5.32
C ALA A 14 -19.44 -29.04 -5.45
N VAL A 15 -19.03 -28.46 -6.56
CA VAL A 15 -17.66 -27.92 -6.73
C VAL A 15 -17.54 -26.77 -5.71
N PRO A 16 -16.57 -26.80 -4.76
CA PRO A 16 -16.38 -25.69 -3.87
C PRO A 16 -16.09 -24.46 -4.73
N ALA A 17 -16.97 -23.45 -4.65
CA ALA A 17 -16.72 -22.16 -5.27
C ALA A 17 -15.42 -21.61 -4.64
N ARG A 18 -14.31 -21.68 -5.38
CA ARG A 18 -13.14 -20.89 -5.04
C ARG A 18 -13.59 -19.44 -5.04
N ALA A 19 -13.39 -18.75 -3.91
CA ALA A 19 -13.60 -17.32 -3.89
C ALA A 19 -12.76 -16.74 -5.04
N GLN A 20 -13.44 -16.19 -6.06
CA GLN A 20 -12.75 -15.49 -7.14
C GLN A 20 -12.02 -14.32 -6.51
N ASP A 21 -10.72 -14.18 -6.80
CA ASP A 21 -9.96 -12.98 -6.44
C ASP A 21 -10.72 -11.77 -7.00
N THR A 22 -11.20 -10.92 -6.11
CA THR A 22 -11.84 -9.68 -6.52
C THR A 22 -10.77 -8.70 -6.99
N LEU A 23 -11.14 -7.71 -7.83
CA LEU A 23 -10.24 -6.62 -8.22
C LEU A 23 -9.64 -5.95 -6.96
N LYS A 24 -10.47 -5.72 -5.94
CA LYS A 24 -10.05 -5.15 -4.67
C LYS A 24 -8.95 -5.99 -4.01
N THR A 25 -9.22 -7.26 -3.76
CA THR A 25 -8.28 -8.17 -3.08
C THR A 25 -6.97 -8.28 -3.86
N ALA A 26 -7.05 -8.50 -5.18
CA ALA A 26 -5.87 -8.63 -6.02
C ALA A 26 -4.99 -7.35 -5.99
N ASN A 27 -5.58 -6.16 -6.03
CA ASN A 27 -4.82 -4.92 -5.97
C ASN A 27 -4.21 -4.68 -4.58
N ILE A 28 -4.99 -4.90 -3.51
CA ILE A 28 -4.53 -4.64 -2.14
C ILE A 28 -3.41 -5.59 -1.76
N GLU A 29 -3.58 -6.90 -1.94
CA GLU A 29 -2.60 -7.89 -1.50
C GLU A 29 -1.32 -7.87 -2.31
N ARG A 30 -1.41 -7.67 -3.65
CA ARG A 30 -0.26 -7.79 -4.54
C ARG A 30 0.54 -6.51 -4.71
N TYR A 31 -0.08 -5.34 -4.53
CA TYR A 31 0.55 -4.07 -4.85
C TYR A 31 0.48 -3.05 -3.72
N TYR A 32 -0.71 -2.79 -3.17
CA TYR A 32 -0.87 -1.77 -2.13
C TYR A 32 -0.15 -2.13 -0.82
N ASN A 33 -0.37 -3.33 -0.27
CA ASN A 33 0.29 -3.74 0.98
C ASN A 33 1.82 -3.74 0.88
N PRO A 34 2.44 -4.25 -0.20
CA PRO A 34 3.89 -4.14 -0.38
C PRO A 34 4.39 -2.69 -0.42
N VAL A 35 3.76 -1.80 -1.20
CA VAL A 35 4.22 -0.42 -1.30
C VAL A 35 3.97 0.39 -0.02
N LYS A 36 2.87 0.15 0.69
CA LYS A 36 2.63 0.67 2.05
C LYS A 36 3.78 0.31 2.98
N PHE A 37 4.13 -0.99 3.03
CA PHE A 37 5.27 -1.46 3.82
C PHE A 37 6.57 -0.74 3.43
N ASP A 38 6.87 -0.67 2.15
CA ASP A 38 8.11 -0.08 1.63
C ASP A 38 8.21 1.41 1.96
N LEU A 39 7.13 2.18 1.87
CA LEU A 39 7.12 3.61 2.21
C LEU A 39 7.24 3.86 3.71
N LEU A 40 6.52 3.09 4.54
CA LEU A 40 6.63 3.19 6.00
C LEU A 40 8.05 2.84 6.47
N ALA A 41 8.62 1.77 5.94
CA ALA A 41 9.98 1.37 6.24
C ALA A 41 11.02 2.39 5.75
N ALA A 42 10.86 2.93 4.54
CA ALA A 42 11.74 3.97 4.00
C ALA A 42 11.73 5.24 4.86
N ALA A 43 10.53 5.70 5.26
CA ALA A 43 10.39 6.83 6.17
C ALA A 43 11.07 6.56 7.52
N SER A 44 10.97 5.34 8.05
CA SER A 44 11.60 4.96 9.31
C SER A 44 13.13 4.92 9.24
N VAL A 45 13.72 4.33 8.18
CA VAL A 45 15.18 4.13 8.10
C VAL A 45 15.94 5.40 7.74
N MET A 46 15.34 6.38 7.07
CA MET A 46 16.00 7.64 6.75
C MET A 46 16.30 8.42 8.03
N PRO A 47 17.58 8.81 8.29
CA PRO A 47 17.93 9.66 9.43
C PRO A 47 17.18 11.00 9.41
N ALA A 48 16.86 11.55 10.57
CA ALA A 48 16.09 12.78 10.70
C ALA A 48 16.80 13.99 10.02
N ASP A 49 18.12 14.07 10.11
CA ASP A 49 18.94 15.11 9.48
C ASP A 49 18.99 15.00 7.95
N LYS A 50 18.49 13.90 7.38
CA LYS A 50 18.45 13.64 5.94
C LYS A 50 17.05 13.86 5.32
N TYR A 51 16.06 14.25 6.12
CA TYR A 51 14.71 14.50 5.59
C TYR A 51 14.68 15.70 4.62
N GLY A 52 15.55 16.70 4.80
CA GLY A 52 15.73 17.81 3.87
C GLY A 52 16.67 17.54 2.69
N PHE A 53 17.19 16.30 2.56
CA PHE A 53 18.12 15.96 1.47
C PHE A 53 17.40 15.95 0.12
N LYS A 54 18.05 16.52 -0.91
CA LYS A 54 17.58 16.53 -2.31
C LYS A 54 18.60 15.83 -3.21
N LEU A 55 18.13 15.07 -4.19
CA LEU A 55 18.99 14.52 -5.26
C LEU A 55 19.37 15.60 -6.27
N ASP A 56 18.45 16.54 -6.51
CA ASP A 56 18.61 17.68 -7.40
C ASP A 56 17.96 18.90 -6.76
N PRO A 57 18.50 20.12 -6.90
CA PRO A 57 17.93 21.36 -6.33
C PRO A 57 16.45 21.59 -6.71
N ASP A 58 16.07 21.18 -7.93
CA ASP A 58 14.71 21.41 -8.45
C ASP A 58 13.72 20.31 -8.03
N GLN A 59 14.19 19.23 -7.41
CA GLN A 59 13.34 18.16 -6.91
C GLN A 59 12.83 18.43 -5.50
N MET A 60 11.76 17.71 -5.13
CA MET A 60 11.32 17.64 -3.74
C MET A 60 12.42 17.02 -2.87
N ASP A 61 12.54 17.45 -1.61
CA ASP A 61 13.36 16.73 -0.64
C ASP A 61 12.68 15.42 -0.19
N PHE A 62 13.42 14.59 0.55
CA PHE A 62 12.92 13.30 1.02
C PHE A 62 11.63 13.45 1.85
N GLY A 63 11.60 14.39 2.79
CA GLY A 63 10.42 14.64 3.63
C GLY A 63 9.21 15.09 2.81
N GLN A 64 9.42 15.90 1.77
CA GLN A 64 8.38 16.33 0.85
C GLN A 64 7.81 15.15 0.04
N TRP A 65 8.63 14.20 -0.39
CA TRP A 65 8.15 12.97 -1.05
C TRP A 65 7.25 12.14 -0.13
N ILE A 66 7.64 11.99 1.15
CA ILE A 66 6.83 11.26 2.14
C ILE A 66 5.52 12.01 2.43
N ASN A 67 5.57 13.34 2.58
CA ASN A 67 4.37 14.17 2.73
C ASN A 67 3.44 14.09 1.52
N HIS A 68 4.01 13.98 0.31
CA HIS A 68 3.23 13.83 -0.91
C HIS A 68 2.45 12.50 -0.94
N SER A 69 3.06 11.39 -0.49
CA SER A 69 2.34 10.13 -0.29
C SER A 69 1.18 10.28 0.71
N THR A 70 1.44 10.96 1.83
CA THR A 70 0.41 11.24 2.86
C THR A 70 -0.77 12.02 2.27
N GLU A 71 -0.50 13.12 1.57
CA GLU A 71 -1.51 13.95 0.91
C GLU A 71 -2.35 13.13 -0.06
N ARG A 72 -1.69 12.33 -0.91
CA ARG A 72 -2.36 11.53 -1.94
C ARG A 72 -3.23 10.42 -1.34
N ASN A 73 -2.75 9.74 -0.31
CA ASN A 73 -3.55 8.75 0.41
C ASN A 73 -4.86 9.36 0.93
N TYR A 74 -4.78 10.49 1.63
CA TYR A 74 -5.98 11.15 2.15
C TYR A 74 -6.91 11.63 1.04
N LEU A 75 -6.38 12.18 -0.04
CA LEU A 75 -7.19 12.67 -1.16
C LEU A 75 -7.95 11.51 -1.84
N ASP A 76 -7.25 10.44 -2.18
CA ASP A 76 -7.84 9.31 -2.88
C ASP A 76 -8.81 8.54 -1.99
N CYS A 77 -8.44 8.28 -0.74
CA CYS A 77 -9.31 7.53 0.18
C CYS A 77 -10.52 8.35 0.67
N SER A 78 -10.41 9.68 0.80
CA SER A 78 -11.58 10.53 1.06
C SER A 78 -12.54 10.57 -0.14
N THR A 79 -12.01 10.56 -1.36
CA THR A 79 -12.82 10.43 -2.59
C THR A 79 -13.58 9.10 -2.60
N LEU A 80 -12.92 8.00 -2.26
CA LEU A 80 -13.55 6.67 -2.17
C LEU A 80 -14.64 6.59 -1.09
N ARG A 81 -14.51 7.39 -0.03
CA ARG A 81 -15.53 7.53 1.03
C ARG A 81 -16.64 8.51 0.69
N ALA A 82 -16.45 9.35 -0.34
CA ALA A 82 -17.28 10.52 -0.61
C ALA A 82 -17.34 11.51 0.58
N GLU A 83 -16.20 11.73 1.25
CA GLU A 83 -16.02 12.61 2.41
C GLU A 83 -15.03 13.76 2.08
N PRO A 84 -15.08 14.89 2.81
CA PRO A 84 -14.05 15.91 2.69
C PRO A 84 -12.67 15.37 3.04
N ASN A 85 -11.63 15.81 2.29
CA ASN A 85 -10.25 15.43 2.59
C ASN A 85 -9.81 15.98 3.95
N PRO A 86 -9.49 15.14 4.96
CA PRO A 86 -9.12 15.60 6.31
C PRO A 86 -7.73 16.22 6.37
N MET A 87 -6.86 15.91 5.38
CA MET A 87 -5.46 16.34 5.34
C MET A 87 -5.08 16.90 3.97
N PRO A 88 -5.61 18.07 3.57
CA PRO A 88 -5.24 18.70 2.31
C PRO A 88 -3.77 19.14 2.30
N LYS A 89 -3.21 19.34 1.10
CA LYS A 89 -1.80 19.73 0.89
C LYS A 89 -1.31 20.84 1.83
N ALA A 90 -2.14 21.87 2.06
CA ALA A 90 -1.79 22.96 2.96
C ALA A 90 -1.48 22.53 4.40
N LYS A 91 -2.03 21.39 4.86
CA LYS A 91 -1.72 20.82 6.18
C LYS A 91 -0.47 19.95 6.13
N THR A 92 -0.29 19.14 5.08
CA THR A 92 0.92 18.31 4.95
C THR A 92 2.17 19.16 4.78
N ASP A 93 2.06 20.31 4.12
CA ASP A 93 3.17 21.28 3.95
C ASP A 93 3.66 21.88 5.28
N LEU A 94 2.88 21.78 6.36
CA LEU A 94 3.28 22.23 7.71
C LEU A 94 4.12 21.20 8.47
N LEU A 95 4.09 19.92 8.07
CA LEU A 95 4.87 18.85 8.70
C LEU A 95 6.35 19.01 8.33
N LYS A 96 7.23 19.14 9.32
CA LYS A 96 8.65 19.46 9.10
C LYS A 96 9.61 18.45 9.72
N THR A 97 9.22 17.82 10.80
CA THR A 97 10.08 16.86 11.50
C THR A 97 9.83 15.44 11.02
N LYS A 98 10.86 14.59 11.10
CA LYS A 98 10.71 13.16 10.83
C LYS A 98 9.52 12.57 11.60
N ALA A 99 9.39 12.88 12.89
CA ALA A 99 8.34 12.33 13.74
C ALA A 99 6.92 12.71 13.25
N GLU A 100 6.70 13.98 12.89
CA GLU A 100 5.43 14.44 12.33
C GLU A 100 5.12 13.77 11.00
N ILE A 101 6.10 13.73 10.10
CA ILE A 101 5.95 13.19 8.76
C ILE A 101 5.68 11.68 8.78
N THR A 102 6.45 10.90 9.57
CA THR A 102 6.24 9.45 9.68
C THR A 102 4.91 9.11 10.35
N LYS A 103 4.52 9.86 11.37
CA LYS A 103 3.22 9.68 12.02
C LYS A 103 2.08 9.94 11.03
N ALA A 104 2.11 11.06 10.32
CA ALA A 104 1.07 11.41 9.35
C ALA A 104 1.00 10.40 8.19
N LEU A 105 2.14 9.88 7.71
CA LEU A 105 2.17 8.82 6.71
C LEU A 105 1.47 7.56 7.22
N ALA A 106 1.78 7.09 8.44
CA ALA A 106 1.14 5.92 9.02
C ALA A 106 -0.38 6.11 9.15
N GLU A 107 -0.82 7.24 9.71
CA GLU A 107 -2.24 7.57 9.85
C GLU A 107 -2.96 7.65 8.50
N SER A 108 -2.29 8.10 7.44
CA SER A 108 -2.86 8.14 6.08
C SER A 108 -3.10 6.73 5.50
N PHE A 109 -2.19 5.80 5.76
CA PHE A 109 -2.37 4.41 5.38
C PHE A 109 -3.47 3.73 6.19
N ASP A 110 -3.54 3.97 7.51
CA ASP A 110 -4.64 3.46 8.35
C ASP A 110 -6.00 3.98 7.89
N TYR A 111 -6.07 5.24 7.45
CA TYR A 111 -7.28 5.82 6.87
C TYR A 111 -7.68 5.11 5.57
N CYS A 112 -6.72 4.79 4.71
CA CYS A 112 -6.97 4.02 3.49
C CYS A 112 -7.37 2.56 3.77
N ASP A 113 -6.71 1.89 4.72
CA ASP A 113 -7.06 0.53 5.12
C ASP A 113 -8.52 0.45 5.58
N ALA A 114 -8.92 1.33 6.49
CA ALA A 114 -10.30 1.43 6.94
C ALA A 114 -11.29 1.79 5.80
N THR A 115 -10.83 2.54 4.79
CA THR A 115 -11.63 2.82 3.58
C THR A 115 -11.84 1.54 2.78
N PHE A 116 -10.78 0.78 2.54
CA PHE A 116 -10.84 -0.45 1.75
C PHE A 116 -11.73 -1.52 2.38
N GLU A 117 -11.83 -1.59 3.70
CA GLU A 117 -12.75 -2.49 4.38
C GLU A 117 -14.22 -2.27 3.96
N THR A 118 -14.59 -1.02 3.65
CA THR A 118 -15.94 -0.64 3.25
C THR A 118 -16.24 -0.81 1.76
N LEU A 119 -15.22 -1.12 0.94
CA LEU A 119 -15.34 -1.23 -0.51
C LEU A 119 -15.58 -2.66 -0.96
N ASN A 120 -16.27 -2.78 -2.09
CA ASN A 120 -16.34 -3.98 -2.92
C ASN A 120 -16.13 -3.60 -4.40
N ASP A 121 -15.97 -4.59 -5.27
CA ASP A 121 -15.72 -4.34 -6.69
C ASP A 121 -16.84 -3.55 -7.34
N GLN A 122 -18.10 -3.79 -6.97
CA GLN A 122 -19.24 -3.05 -7.52
C GLN A 122 -19.15 -1.56 -7.20
N LYS A 123 -18.77 -1.21 -5.97
CA LYS A 123 -18.57 0.20 -5.56
C LYS A 123 -17.35 0.82 -6.26
N ILE A 124 -16.24 0.09 -6.35
CA ILE A 124 -15.03 0.55 -7.06
C ILE A 124 -15.36 0.83 -8.53
N LEU A 125 -16.08 -0.07 -9.19
CA LEU A 125 -16.44 0.05 -10.61
C LEU A 125 -17.64 0.97 -10.89
N SER A 126 -18.22 1.62 -9.88
CA SER A 126 -19.42 2.46 -10.02
C SER A 126 -19.22 3.73 -10.84
N SER A 127 -17.99 4.24 -10.94
CA SER A 127 -17.65 5.40 -11.76
C SER A 127 -16.14 5.43 -12.11
N PRO A 128 -15.75 6.11 -13.20
CA PRO A 128 -14.34 6.31 -13.53
C PRO A 128 -13.53 6.94 -12.39
N GLN A 129 -14.13 7.88 -11.65
CA GLN A 129 -13.48 8.51 -10.50
C GLN A 129 -13.15 7.52 -9.39
N MET A 130 -14.09 6.62 -9.05
CA MET A 130 -13.84 5.57 -8.05
C MET A 130 -12.73 4.63 -8.47
N VAL A 131 -12.74 4.17 -9.73
CA VAL A 131 -11.67 3.33 -10.28
C VAL A 131 -10.32 4.06 -10.21
N THR A 132 -10.27 5.32 -10.67
CA THR A 132 -9.03 6.11 -10.67
C THR A 132 -8.50 6.28 -9.25
N SER A 133 -9.32 6.72 -8.29
CA SER A 133 -8.87 6.91 -6.91
C SER A 133 -8.42 5.60 -6.28
N PHE A 134 -9.11 4.48 -6.53
CA PHE A 134 -8.72 3.18 -5.99
C PHE A 134 -7.36 2.71 -6.54
N LEU A 135 -7.15 2.79 -7.84
CA LEU A 135 -5.88 2.38 -8.45
C LEU A 135 -4.75 3.34 -8.11
N HIS A 136 -5.06 4.63 -8.02
CA HIS A 136 -4.08 5.68 -7.76
C HIS A 136 -3.41 5.51 -6.37
N THR A 137 -4.14 5.03 -5.35
CA THR A 137 -3.54 4.72 -4.04
C THR A 137 -2.35 3.76 -4.14
N THR A 138 -2.33 2.91 -5.16
CA THR A 138 -1.25 1.95 -5.40
C THR A 138 -0.23 2.47 -6.41
N VAL A 139 -0.70 2.91 -7.58
CA VAL A 139 0.18 3.30 -8.70
C VAL A 139 1.04 4.50 -8.32
N HIS A 140 0.43 5.53 -7.73
CA HIS A 140 1.16 6.74 -7.36
C HIS A 140 2.10 6.52 -6.16
N ASN A 141 1.72 5.70 -5.19
CA ASN A 141 2.63 5.31 -4.12
C ASN A 141 3.84 4.51 -4.62
N ASN A 142 3.67 3.66 -5.65
CA ASN A 142 4.81 2.99 -6.31
C ASN A 142 5.71 3.98 -7.04
N GLU A 143 5.16 5.00 -7.70
CA GLU A 143 5.92 6.09 -8.31
C GLU A 143 6.72 6.87 -7.26
N ILE A 144 6.09 7.25 -6.15
CA ILE A 144 6.75 7.93 -5.03
C ILE A 144 7.86 7.05 -4.46
N TYR A 145 7.60 5.77 -4.20
CA TYR A 145 8.61 4.86 -3.67
C TYR A 145 9.79 4.69 -4.62
N GLY A 146 9.55 4.65 -5.93
CA GLY A 146 10.62 4.64 -6.93
C GLY A 146 11.58 5.83 -6.79
N ASN A 147 11.06 7.04 -6.56
CA ASN A 147 11.87 8.22 -6.24
C ASN A 147 12.60 8.05 -4.90
N VAL A 148 11.90 7.68 -3.84
CA VAL A 148 12.43 7.49 -2.49
C VAL A 148 13.62 6.52 -2.46
N VAL A 149 13.59 5.45 -3.27
CA VAL A 149 14.72 4.50 -3.43
C VAL A 149 15.99 5.21 -3.86
N GLY A 150 15.92 6.19 -4.76
CA GLY A 150 17.06 7.01 -5.18
C GLY A 150 17.69 7.78 -4.00
N TYR A 151 16.83 8.40 -3.18
CA TYR A 151 17.25 9.17 -1.99
C TYR A 151 17.92 8.27 -0.94
N LEU A 152 17.37 7.07 -0.68
CA LEU A 152 17.98 6.11 0.23
C LEU A 152 19.39 5.71 -0.25
N ARG A 153 19.53 5.32 -1.52
CA ARG A 153 20.80 4.92 -2.11
C ARG A 153 21.84 6.02 -2.10
N ALA A 154 21.45 7.26 -2.39
CA ALA A 154 22.35 8.41 -2.33
C ALA A 154 22.86 8.68 -0.91
N ASN A 155 22.14 8.24 0.12
CA ASN A 155 22.56 8.30 1.52
C ASN A 155 23.13 6.96 2.03
N HIS A 156 23.51 6.04 1.14
CA HIS A 156 24.09 4.72 1.47
C HIS A 156 23.17 3.84 2.33
N ILE A 157 21.86 4.01 2.21
CA ILE A 157 20.84 3.23 2.92
C ILE A 157 20.28 2.18 1.96
N LEU A 158 20.27 0.91 2.39
CA LEU A 158 19.68 -0.18 1.63
C LEU A 158 18.14 0.01 1.58
N PRO A 159 17.52 0.12 0.38
CA PRO A 159 16.07 0.25 0.29
C PRO A 159 15.34 -0.97 0.85
N PRO A 160 14.19 -0.79 1.56
CA PRO A 160 13.42 -1.89 2.14
C PRO A 160 13.04 -2.99 1.14
N SER A 161 12.60 -2.64 -0.06
CA SER A 161 12.29 -3.63 -1.12
C SER A 161 13.53 -4.44 -1.55
N THR A 162 14.71 -3.84 -1.53
CA THR A 162 15.96 -4.54 -1.83
C THR A 162 16.32 -5.50 -0.70
N GLU A 163 16.20 -5.07 0.55
CA GLU A 163 16.43 -5.91 1.72
C GLU A 163 15.46 -7.11 1.74
N MET A 164 14.16 -6.85 1.53
CA MET A 164 13.14 -7.89 1.40
C MET A 164 13.52 -8.94 0.35
N THR A 165 13.94 -8.49 -0.84
CA THR A 165 14.34 -9.37 -1.93
C THR A 165 15.56 -10.21 -1.56
N GLN A 166 16.55 -9.63 -0.88
CA GLN A 166 17.74 -10.33 -0.43
C GLN A 166 17.41 -11.40 0.62
N GLU A 167 16.56 -11.09 1.59
CA GLU A 167 16.12 -12.05 2.61
C GLU A 167 15.34 -13.22 2.00
N LEU A 168 14.43 -12.95 1.06
CA LEU A 168 13.68 -13.99 0.37
C LEU A 168 14.58 -14.91 -0.46
N ARG A 169 15.63 -14.38 -1.11
CA ARG A 169 16.58 -15.17 -1.89
C ARG A 169 17.40 -16.14 -1.05
N LYS A 170 17.54 -15.92 0.25
CA LYS A 170 18.18 -16.89 1.17
C LYS A 170 17.37 -18.20 1.30
N GLY A 171 16.08 -18.18 0.95
CA GLY A 171 15.22 -19.36 0.90
C GLY A 171 14.79 -19.91 2.25
N ASN A 172 15.14 -19.26 3.34
CA ASN A 172 14.92 -19.77 4.72
C ASN A 172 13.61 -19.29 5.33
N LYS A 173 12.94 -18.31 4.71
CA LYS A 173 11.76 -17.62 5.27
C LYS A 173 10.71 -17.37 4.20
N THR A 174 9.45 -17.33 4.63
CA THR A 174 8.33 -16.85 3.80
C THR A 174 8.32 -15.32 3.74
N ALA A 175 7.63 -14.75 2.74
CA ALA A 175 7.47 -13.30 2.64
C ALA A 175 6.84 -12.69 3.91
N ALA A 176 5.85 -13.36 4.48
CA ALA A 176 5.21 -12.92 5.73
C ALA A 176 6.18 -12.87 6.92
N GLN A 177 7.07 -13.87 7.02
CA GLN A 177 8.09 -13.90 8.08
C GLN A 177 9.12 -12.78 7.90
N VAL A 178 9.61 -12.58 6.67
CA VAL A 178 10.56 -11.50 6.37
C VAL A 178 9.93 -10.13 6.66
N MET A 179 8.70 -9.92 6.20
CA MET A 179 7.98 -8.66 6.45
C MET A 179 7.82 -8.39 7.95
N LYS A 180 7.42 -9.39 8.73
CA LYS A 180 7.26 -9.26 10.18
C LYS A 180 8.56 -8.83 10.85
N GLU A 181 9.68 -9.52 10.56
CA GLU A 181 10.99 -9.20 11.13
C GLU A 181 11.48 -7.79 10.75
N MET A 182 11.22 -7.39 9.50
CA MET A 182 11.57 -6.05 9.04
C MET A 182 10.74 -4.96 9.73
N LEU A 183 9.43 -5.20 9.94
CA LEU A 183 8.57 -4.28 10.70
C LEU A 183 9.07 -4.12 12.14
N GLU A 184 9.41 -5.21 12.82
CA GLU A 184 9.99 -5.19 14.17
C GLU A 184 11.32 -4.43 14.19
N LYS A 185 12.21 -4.66 13.22
CA LYS A 185 13.48 -3.95 13.05
C LYS A 185 13.31 -2.44 12.87
N TYR A 186 12.26 -2.01 12.16
CA TYR A 186 12.02 -0.60 11.84
C TYR A 186 11.16 0.12 12.88
N ALA A 187 10.35 -0.58 13.68
CA ALA A 187 9.50 0.01 14.71
C ALA A 187 10.28 0.75 15.83
N GLY A 188 11.56 0.48 15.97
CA GLY A 188 12.44 1.10 17.00
C GLY A 188 13.36 2.22 16.49
N LYS A 189 13.20 2.69 15.25
CA LYS A 189 14.05 3.71 14.61
C LYS A 189 13.27 4.98 14.32
#